data_dadab883fa3af7a4ee0fcc136de472db
#
_entry.id   dadab883fa3af7a4ee0fcc136de472db
#
_cell.length_a   1.000
_cell.length_b   1.000
_cell.length_c   1.000
_cell.angle_alpha   90.00
_cell.angle_beta   90.00
_cell.angle_gamma   90.00
#
_symmetry.space_group_name_H-M   'P 1'
#
loop_
_entity.id
_entity.type
_entity.pdbx_description
1 polymer ?
#
loop_
_entity_poly.entity_id
_entity_poly.type
_entity_poly.pdbx_seq_one_letter_code
_entity_poly.pdbx_strand_id
1 'polypeptide(L)'
;MRDVLRQQQFAFANHLRDPSRHAPPPGIEARRLRVYRELFFNAIDGLLSNGFPVIRETLGATRWKQLVRAFYASHRSRTPLFPQVAREFVDWLGADHPNWLAELAHYEWIEQALYTSDATIEPHDPDGDLLEGVPVWSPLAMPLAYAWPVLEIGPGREPKSAPPEATTLLVRRDNANVVRFARIAPMAHQLMESLRSHRRTGREHIAALAQRIAADASQLTELATPLLQALHAQGVVPGTALPPNPVPPAG
;
A
#
# COMPACT_ATOMS: atom_id res chain seq x y z
N MET A 1 41.07 -6.08 -9.66
CA MET A 1 40.46 -5.18 -10.68
C MET A 1 38.95 -4.98 -10.44
N ARG A 2 38.12 -6.02 -10.20
CA ARG A 2 36.68 -5.88 -9.92
C ARG A 2 36.37 -5.03 -8.66
N ASP A 3 37.16 -5.18 -7.58
CA ASP A 3 36.95 -4.45 -6.33
C ASP A 3 37.24 -2.96 -6.45
N VAL A 4 38.24 -2.57 -7.23
CA VAL A 4 38.56 -1.15 -7.48
C VAL A 4 37.43 -0.46 -8.26
N LEU A 5 36.94 -1.11 -9.31
CA LEU A 5 35.80 -0.58 -10.08
C LEU A 5 34.55 -0.42 -9.21
N ARG A 6 34.26 -1.42 -8.38
CA ARG A 6 33.12 -1.37 -7.45
C ARG A 6 33.26 -0.23 -6.44
N GLN A 7 34.44 -0.04 -5.87
CA GLN A 7 34.72 1.09 -4.97
C GLN A 7 34.50 2.45 -5.65
N GLN A 8 35.00 2.59 -6.90
CA GLN A 8 34.80 3.82 -7.68
C GLN A 8 33.33 4.09 -7.97
N GLN A 9 32.54 3.05 -8.33
CA GLN A 9 31.10 3.17 -8.54
C GLN A 9 30.37 3.60 -7.26
N PHE A 10 30.70 3.03 -6.10
CA PHE A 10 30.12 3.43 -4.84
C PHE A 10 30.51 4.85 -4.43
N ALA A 11 31.76 5.25 -4.62
CA ALA A 11 32.23 6.61 -4.35
C ALA A 11 31.46 7.62 -5.21
N PHE A 12 31.31 7.34 -6.50
CA PHE A 12 30.52 8.15 -7.42
C PHE A 12 29.05 8.25 -6.99
N ALA A 13 28.38 7.11 -6.76
CA ALA A 13 26.99 7.08 -6.38
C ALA A 13 26.72 7.80 -5.04
N ASN A 14 27.61 7.61 -4.05
CA ASN A 14 27.48 8.26 -2.76
C ASN A 14 27.64 9.79 -2.89
N HIS A 15 28.62 10.27 -3.68
CA HIS A 15 28.79 11.68 -3.96
C HIS A 15 27.59 12.30 -4.68
N LEU A 16 26.98 11.57 -5.64
CA LEU A 16 25.78 12.07 -6.32
C LEU A 16 24.58 12.22 -5.37
N ARG A 17 24.45 11.30 -4.40
CA ARG A 17 23.37 11.31 -3.41
C ARG A 17 23.54 12.38 -2.33
N ASP A 18 24.73 12.43 -1.75
CA ASP A 18 25.05 13.37 -0.67
C ASP A 18 26.47 13.93 -0.83
N PRO A 19 26.63 15.01 -1.65
CA PRO A 19 27.91 15.63 -1.87
C PRO A 19 28.49 16.35 -0.64
N SER A 20 27.67 16.58 0.40
CA SER A 20 28.12 17.20 1.64
C SER A 20 28.89 16.22 2.54
N ARG A 21 28.56 14.93 2.48
CA ARG A 21 29.20 13.87 3.26
C ARG A 21 30.22 13.05 2.50
N HIS A 22 30.18 13.09 1.16
CA HIS A 22 31.03 12.26 0.31
C HIS A 22 31.82 13.12 -0.66
N ALA A 23 33.15 13.04 -0.57
CA ALA A 23 34.06 13.75 -1.46
C ALA A 23 33.83 13.34 -2.94
N PRO A 24 34.11 14.26 -3.90
CA PRO A 24 34.04 13.94 -5.32
C PRO A 24 35.05 12.85 -5.69
N PRO A 25 34.65 11.85 -6.53
CA PRO A 25 35.61 10.87 -7.02
C PRO A 25 36.71 11.53 -7.87
N PRO A 26 37.96 11.04 -7.80
CA PRO A 26 39.06 11.62 -8.56
C PRO A 26 38.86 11.44 -10.07
N GLY A 27 39.35 12.37 -10.85
CA GLY A 27 39.38 12.30 -12.31
C GLY A 27 38.07 12.69 -13.01
N ILE A 28 37.06 13.16 -12.29
CA ILE A 28 35.81 13.66 -12.89
C ILE A 28 35.68 15.16 -12.61
N GLU A 29 35.44 15.91 -13.68
CA GLU A 29 35.27 17.36 -13.60
C GLU A 29 34.05 17.75 -12.74
N ALA A 30 34.19 18.77 -11.89
CA ALA A 30 33.12 19.28 -11.03
C ALA A 30 31.85 19.67 -11.81
N ARG A 31 32.00 20.19 -13.03
CA ARG A 31 30.89 20.52 -13.93
C ARG A 31 30.07 19.26 -14.31
N ARG A 32 30.75 18.17 -14.65
CA ARG A 32 30.09 16.89 -15.00
C ARG A 32 29.39 16.30 -13.80
N LEU A 33 30.03 16.29 -12.63
CA LEU A 33 29.40 15.80 -11.39
C LEU A 33 28.15 16.60 -11.04
N ARG A 34 28.13 17.92 -11.26
CA ARG A 34 26.92 18.72 -11.05
C ARG A 34 25.79 18.31 -11.98
N VAL A 35 26.04 18.08 -13.27
CA VAL A 35 25.05 17.64 -14.25
C VAL A 35 24.48 16.29 -13.84
N TYR A 36 25.32 15.32 -13.45
CA TYR A 36 24.85 14.01 -13.00
C TYR A 36 24.02 14.12 -11.72
N ARG A 37 24.43 14.93 -10.73
CA ARG A 37 23.64 15.14 -9.50
C ARG A 37 22.25 15.69 -9.80
N GLU A 38 22.15 16.67 -10.68
CA GLU A 38 20.88 17.25 -11.09
C GLU A 38 20.02 16.22 -11.84
N LEU A 39 20.61 15.48 -12.79
CA LEU A 39 19.92 14.49 -13.59
C LEU A 39 19.30 13.40 -12.71
N PHE A 40 20.10 12.76 -11.86
CA PHE A 40 19.62 11.66 -11.00
C PHE A 40 18.63 12.14 -9.95
N PHE A 41 18.86 13.30 -9.34
CA PHE A 41 17.92 13.87 -8.39
C PHE A 41 16.57 14.20 -9.07
N ASN A 42 16.60 14.85 -10.23
CA ASN A 42 15.40 15.22 -10.96
C ASN A 42 14.61 13.98 -11.44
N ALA A 43 15.29 12.88 -11.77
CA ALA A 43 14.62 11.63 -12.11
C ALA A 43 13.84 11.06 -10.92
N ILE A 44 14.42 11.05 -9.72
CA ILE A 44 13.75 10.60 -8.49
C ILE A 44 12.65 11.59 -8.09
N ASP A 45 12.90 12.89 -8.12
CA ASP A 45 11.90 13.92 -7.82
C ASP A 45 10.71 13.84 -8.77
N GLY A 46 10.94 13.65 -10.07
CA GLY A 46 9.87 13.46 -11.05
C GLY A 46 9.04 12.21 -10.80
N LEU A 47 9.70 11.09 -10.52
CA LEU A 47 9.03 9.82 -10.19
C LEU A 47 8.12 9.97 -8.96
N LEU A 48 8.67 10.49 -7.86
CA LEU A 48 7.92 10.66 -6.62
C LEU A 48 6.85 11.75 -6.74
N SER A 49 7.11 12.83 -7.48
CA SER A 49 6.12 13.90 -7.72
C SER A 49 4.87 13.40 -8.46
N ASN A 50 5.04 12.43 -9.36
CA ASN A 50 3.93 11.81 -10.07
C ASN A 50 3.18 10.80 -9.20
N GLY A 51 3.88 10.10 -8.30
CA GLY A 51 3.28 9.10 -7.42
C GLY A 51 2.61 9.70 -6.17
N PHE A 52 3.00 10.92 -5.75
CA PHE A 52 2.55 11.55 -4.50
C PHE A 52 2.13 13.02 -4.70
N PRO A 53 1.14 13.28 -5.59
CA PRO A 53 0.72 14.63 -5.92
C PRO A 53 0.12 15.38 -4.72
N VAL A 54 -0.71 14.73 -3.89
CA VAL A 54 -1.36 15.39 -2.74
C VAL A 54 -0.32 15.77 -1.67
N ILE A 55 0.63 14.89 -1.37
CA ILE A 55 1.73 15.21 -0.45
C ILE A 55 2.54 16.40 -0.98
N ARG A 56 2.91 16.37 -2.26
CA ARG A 56 3.68 17.42 -2.90
C ARG A 56 2.97 18.77 -2.81
N GLU A 57 1.68 18.82 -3.10
CA GLU A 57 0.87 20.03 -3.01
C GLU A 57 0.70 20.50 -1.57
N THR A 58 0.46 19.57 -0.64
CA THR A 58 0.30 19.87 0.80
C THR A 58 1.56 20.48 1.40
N LEU A 59 2.73 19.89 1.10
CA LEU A 59 4.01 20.39 1.61
C LEU A 59 4.48 21.66 0.89
N GLY A 60 4.08 21.87 -0.35
CA GLY A 60 4.62 22.91 -1.23
C GLY A 60 6.04 22.61 -1.71
N ALA A 61 6.48 23.34 -2.72
CA ALA A 61 7.71 23.03 -3.48
C ALA A 61 8.98 22.92 -2.62
N THR A 62 9.13 23.76 -1.61
CA THR A 62 10.35 23.79 -0.77
C THR A 62 10.44 22.58 0.14
N ARG A 63 9.38 22.29 0.93
CA ARG A 63 9.37 21.15 1.86
C ARG A 63 9.39 19.83 1.11
N TRP A 64 8.68 19.74 -0.02
CA TRP A 64 8.71 18.57 -0.91
C TRP A 64 10.13 18.26 -1.37
N LYS A 65 10.85 19.25 -1.94
CA LYS A 65 12.23 19.04 -2.38
C LYS A 65 13.19 18.66 -1.25
N GLN A 66 12.98 19.20 -0.06
CA GLN A 66 13.76 18.82 1.12
C GLN A 66 13.50 17.34 1.49
N LEU A 67 12.24 16.91 1.48
CA LEU A 67 11.84 15.54 1.77
C LEU A 67 12.42 14.54 0.77
N VAL A 68 12.26 14.81 -0.54
CA VAL A 68 12.82 13.97 -1.61
C VAL A 68 14.36 13.91 -1.53
N ARG A 69 15.01 15.03 -1.20
CA ARG A 69 16.46 15.07 -1.04
C ARG A 69 16.93 14.26 0.16
N ALA A 70 16.21 14.31 1.28
CA ALA A 70 16.49 13.50 2.46
C ALA A 70 16.36 11.99 2.16
N PHE A 71 15.29 11.60 1.50
CA PHE A 71 15.11 10.22 1.01
C PHE A 71 16.25 9.79 0.09
N TYR A 72 16.56 10.58 -0.94
CA TYR A 72 17.59 10.27 -1.92
C TYR A 72 18.99 10.14 -1.30
N ALA A 73 19.29 10.96 -0.29
CA ALA A 73 20.58 10.93 0.41
C ALA A 73 20.71 9.72 1.37
N SER A 74 19.65 9.43 2.13
CA SER A 74 19.71 8.43 3.22
C SER A 74 19.29 7.02 2.78
N HIS A 75 18.31 6.92 1.88
CA HIS A 75 17.79 5.63 1.45
C HIS A 75 18.60 5.04 0.28
N ARG A 76 18.98 3.78 0.41
CA ARG A 76 19.59 3.02 -0.70
C ARG A 76 18.54 2.10 -1.30
N SER A 77 18.05 2.45 -2.47
CA SER A 77 17.09 1.62 -3.19
C SER A 77 17.63 0.20 -3.39
N ARG A 78 16.79 -0.78 -3.10
CA ARG A 78 17.09 -2.21 -3.23
C ARG A 78 16.56 -2.79 -4.55
N THR A 79 15.80 -2.00 -5.27
CA THR A 79 15.17 -2.39 -6.54
C THR A 79 15.71 -1.56 -7.70
N PRO A 80 15.92 -2.19 -8.88
CA PRO A 80 16.18 -1.47 -10.12
C PRO A 80 14.89 -0.94 -10.78
N LEU A 81 13.71 -1.31 -10.27
CA LEU A 81 12.42 -1.00 -10.87
C LEU A 81 11.84 0.30 -10.29
N PHE A 82 11.70 1.30 -11.12
CA PHE A 82 11.19 2.63 -10.73
C PHE A 82 9.84 2.59 -9.96
N PRO A 83 8.83 1.78 -10.33
CA PRO A 83 7.58 1.72 -9.57
C PRO A 83 7.77 1.24 -8.13
N GLN A 84 8.76 0.39 -7.87
CA GLN A 84 9.05 -0.12 -6.53
C GLN A 84 9.76 0.93 -5.63
N VAL A 85 10.40 1.95 -6.23
CA VAL A 85 10.98 3.07 -5.46
C VAL A 85 9.89 3.85 -4.72
N ALA A 86 8.69 3.96 -5.29
CA ALA A 86 7.56 4.59 -4.61
C ALA A 86 7.17 3.82 -3.33
N ARG A 87 7.19 2.48 -3.36
CA ARG A 87 6.98 1.65 -2.17
C ARG A 87 8.06 1.88 -1.12
N GLU A 88 9.32 1.89 -1.56
CA GLU A 88 10.45 2.15 -0.66
C GLU A 88 10.37 3.54 -0.01
N PHE A 89 9.81 4.53 -0.72
CA PHE A 89 9.57 5.87 -0.17
C PHE A 89 8.49 5.85 0.92
N VAL A 90 7.39 5.11 0.72
CA VAL A 90 6.35 4.91 1.74
C VAL A 90 6.93 4.27 3.00
N ASP A 91 7.71 3.19 2.84
CA ASP A 91 8.32 2.47 3.96
C ASP A 91 9.34 3.38 4.72
N TRP A 92 10.11 4.21 3.98
CA TRP A 92 11.04 5.16 4.56
C TRP A 92 10.32 6.26 5.36
N LEU A 93 9.20 6.77 4.86
CA LEU A 93 8.37 7.73 5.60
C LEU A 93 7.84 7.17 6.91
N GLY A 94 7.47 5.89 6.93
CA GLY A 94 6.95 5.23 8.13
C GLY A 94 7.95 5.12 9.28
N ALA A 95 9.26 5.24 9.02
CA ALA A 95 10.29 5.08 10.03
C ALA A 95 10.52 6.33 10.90
N ASP A 96 10.54 7.54 10.28
CA ASP A 96 11.09 8.74 10.94
C ASP A 96 10.26 10.03 10.70
N HIS A 97 9.09 9.94 10.08
CA HIS A 97 8.28 11.11 9.72
C HIS A 97 6.94 11.14 10.44
N PRO A 98 6.23 12.31 10.48
CA PRO A 98 4.89 12.38 11.05
C PRO A 98 3.97 11.31 10.48
N ASN A 99 3.29 10.56 11.34
CA ASN A 99 2.46 9.42 10.93
C ASN A 99 1.44 9.75 9.83
N TRP A 100 0.86 10.97 9.84
CA TRP A 100 -0.07 11.38 8.79
C TRP A 100 0.57 11.39 7.39
N LEU A 101 1.85 11.76 7.30
CA LEU A 101 2.57 11.81 6.03
C LEU A 101 2.80 10.39 5.48
N ALA A 102 3.17 9.45 6.33
CA ALA A 102 3.34 8.05 5.96
C ALA A 102 2.01 7.40 5.52
N GLU A 103 0.93 7.67 6.27
CA GLU A 103 -0.40 7.14 5.91
C GLU A 103 -0.94 7.75 4.62
N LEU A 104 -0.76 9.05 4.40
CA LEU A 104 -1.12 9.70 3.15
C LEU A 104 -0.30 9.15 1.98
N ALA A 105 1.01 8.91 2.18
CA ALA A 105 1.84 8.29 1.15
C ALA A 105 1.37 6.87 0.82
N HIS A 106 1.00 6.08 1.83
CA HIS A 106 0.42 4.76 1.59
C HIS A 106 -0.90 4.86 0.83
N TYR A 107 -1.76 5.82 1.17
CA TYR A 107 -3.03 6.05 0.50
C TYR A 107 -2.86 6.43 -0.99
N GLU A 108 -1.89 7.29 -1.32
CA GLU A 108 -1.61 7.64 -2.72
C GLU A 108 -0.94 6.48 -3.48
N TRP A 109 -0.04 5.75 -2.82
CA TRP A 109 0.67 4.63 -3.42
C TRP A 109 -0.23 3.42 -3.71
N ILE A 110 -1.24 3.13 -2.86
CA ILE A 110 -2.05 1.90 -2.98
C ILE A 110 -2.85 1.87 -4.29
N GLU A 111 -3.24 3.01 -4.84
CA GLU A 111 -3.89 3.10 -6.13
C GLU A 111 -3.01 2.52 -7.23
N GLN A 112 -1.78 3.02 -7.33
CA GLN A 112 -0.81 2.54 -8.31
C GLN A 112 -0.43 1.08 -8.08
N ALA A 113 -0.31 0.66 -6.83
CA ALA A 113 0.02 -0.72 -6.48
C ALA A 113 -1.06 -1.70 -6.94
N LEU A 114 -2.33 -1.39 -6.72
CA LEU A 114 -3.45 -2.22 -7.21
C LEU A 114 -3.60 -2.14 -8.73
N TYR A 115 -3.43 -0.95 -9.33
CA TYR A 115 -3.52 -0.78 -10.78
C TYR A 115 -2.51 -1.64 -11.54
N THR A 116 -1.27 -1.73 -11.05
CA THR A 116 -0.18 -2.48 -11.70
C THR A 116 -0.02 -3.92 -11.19
N SER A 117 -0.89 -4.38 -10.28
CA SER A 117 -0.78 -5.72 -9.72
C SER A 117 -1.13 -6.81 -10.73
N ASP A 118 -0.25 -7.81 -10.86
CA ASP A 118 -0.46 -9.02 -11.67
C ASP A 118 -1.09 -10.16 -10.84
N ALA A 119 -1.51 -9.88 -9.60
CA ALA A 119 -2.08 -10.89 -8.73
C ALA A 119 -3.39 -11.46 -9.29
N THR A 120 -3.50 -12.76 -9.24
CA THR A 120 -4.68 -13.52 -9.72
C THR A 120 -5.46 -14.08 -8.54
N ILE A 121 -6.76 -14.19 -8.71
CA ILE A 121 -7.65 -14.81 -7.73
C ILE A 121 -7.42 -16.33 -7.74
N GLU A 122 -7.35 -16.95 -6.56
CA GLU A 122 -7.23 -18.40 -6.46
C GLU A 122 -8.49 -19.12 -7.03
N PRO A 123 -8.39 -20.39 -7.48
CA PRO A 123 -9.54 -21.16 -7.93
C PRO A 123 -10.61 -21.24 -6.83
N HIS A 124 -11.86 -20.98 -7.20
CA HIS A 124 -12.99 -20.89 -6.29
C HIS A 124 -14.28 -21.35 -6.94
N ASP A 125 -15.29 -21.62 -6.13
CA ASP A 125 -16.66 -21.84 -6.55
C ASP A 125 -17.41 -20.49 -6.52
N PRO A 126 -17.78 -19.92 -7.68
CA PRO A 126 -18.46 -18.62 -7.74
C PRO A 126 -19.90 -18.67 -7.17
N ASP A 127 -20.54 -19.84 -7.15
CA ASP A 127 -21.91 -20.04 -6.66
C ASP A 127 -21.94 -20.60 -5.23
N GLY A 128 -20.79 -20.72 -4.58
CA GLY A 128 -20.67 -21.28 -3.22
C GLY A 128 -21.35 -20.40 -2.17
N ASP A 129 -21.94 -21.05 -1.16
CA ASP A 129 -22.60 -20.37 -0.04
C ASP A 129 -21.59 -19.58 0.79
N LEU A 130 -21.69 -18.25 0.81
CA LEU A 130 -20.75 -17.37 1.48
C LEU A 130 -20.80 -17.45 3.01
N LEU A 131 -21.87 -18.00 3.59
CA LEU A 131 -21.99 -18.21 5.04
C LEU A 131 -21.43 -19.57 5.45
N GLU A 132 -21.74 -20.63 4.72
CA GLU A 132 -21.34 -22.00 5.08
C GLU A 132 -20.00 -22.40 4.44
N GLY A 133 -19.64 -21.83 3.31
CA GLY A 133 -18.34 -22.01 2.67
C GLY A 133 -17.26 -21.09 3.24
N VAL A 134 -16.02 -21.32 2.83
CA VAL A 134 -14.87 -20.47 3.16
C VAL A 134 -14.74 -19.39 2.08
N PRO A 135 -15.07 -18.11 2.36
CA PRO A 135 -14.99 -17.07 1.36
C PRO A 135 -13.56 -16.86 0.86
N VAL A 136 -13.40 -16.75 -0.46
CA VAL A 136 -12.12 -16.40 -1.10
C VAL A 136 -12.01 -14.89 -1.22
N TRP A 137 -10.90 -14.34 -0.74
CA TRP A 137 -10.66 -12.91 -0.83
C TRP A 137 -9.85 -12.55 -2.09
N SER A 138 -10.29 -11.53 -2.83
CA SER A 138 -9.56 -11.04 -4.00
C SER A 138 -8.25 -10.36 -3.58
N PRO A 139 -7.09 -10.74 -4.13
CA PRO A 139 -5.82 -10.06 -3.86
C PRO A 139 -5.80 -8.61 -4.41
N LEU A 140 -6.78 -8.24 -5.22
CA LEU A 140 -6.98 -6.90 -5.77
C LEU A 140 -7.91 -6.03 -4.91
N ALA A 141 -8.21 -6.44 -3.68
CA ALA A 141 -9.03 -5.71 -2.74
C ALA A 141 -8.33 -5.60 -1.38
N MET A 142 -8.26 -4.38 -0.85
CA MET A 142 -7.56 -4.06 0.39
C MET A 142 -8.48 -3.29 1.33
N PRO A 143 -8.90 -3.89 2.45
CA PRO A 143 -9.49 -3.15 3.55
C PRO A 143 -8.37 -2.40 4.27
N LEU A 144 -8.52 -1.10 4.44
CA LEU A 144 -7.49 -0.23 5.02
C LEU A 144 -8.07 0.60 6.16
N ALA A 145 -7.27 0.82 7.20
CA ALA A 145 -7.60 1.72 8.29
C ALA A 145 -6.43 2.69 8.51
N TYR A 146 -6.74 3.98 8.48
CA TYR A 146 -5.79 5.06 8.73
C TYR A 146 -6.17 5.79 9.99
N ALA A 147 -5.23 6.01 10.89
CA ALA A 147 -5.44 6.83 12.08
C ALA A 147 -5.66 8.30 11.72
N TRP A 148 -5.15 8.73 10.57
CA TRP A 148 -5.24 10.09 10.08
C TRP A 148 -6.30 10.25 8.99
N PRO A 149 -6.91 11.46 8.83
CA PRO A 149 -7.99 11.71 7.88
C PRO A 149 -7.43 11.88 6.46
N VAL A 150 -6.82 10.84 5.89
CA VAL A 150 -6.11 10.86 4.59
C VAL A 150 -6.94 11.41 3.44
N LEU A 151 -8.28 11.31 3.52
CA LEU A 151 -9.19 11.86 2.50
C LEU A 151 -9.38 13.39 2.59
N GLU A 152 -8.95 14.01 3.68
CA GLU A 152 -9.17 15.42 3.97
C GLU A 152 -7.88 16.25 3.93
N ILE A 153 -6.72 15.56 3.92
CA ILE A 153 -5.42 16.21 3.85
C ILE A 153 -5.21 16.81 2.47
N GLY A 154 -4.67 18.03 2.46
CA GLY A 154 -4.39 18.77 1.23
C GLY A 154 -3.78 20.13 1.53
N PRO A 155 -3.57 20.98 0.52
CA PRO A 155 -3.01 22.32 0.71
C PRO A 155 -3.76 23.12 1.77
N GLY A 156 -3.05 23.60 2.80
CA GLY A 156 -3.63 24.33 3.94
C GLY A 156 -4.44 23.48 4.92
N ARG A 157 -4.47 22.17 4.76
CA ARG A 157 -5.20 21.22 5.63
C ARG A 157 -4.27 20.11 6.15
N GLU A 158 -3.11 20.51 6.64
CA GLU A 158 -2.23 19.59 7.37
C GLU A 158 -2.84 19.27 8.74
N PRO A 159 -3.01 17.98 9.11
CA PRO A 159 -3.60 17.64 10.39
C PRO A 159 -2.60 17.89 11.53
N LYS A 160 -3.11 18.43 12.64
CA LYS A 160 -2.31 18.70 13.85
C LYS A 160 -2.38 17.55 14.85
N SER A 161 -3.45 16.77 14.80
CA SER A 161 -3.68 15.60 15.67
C SER A 161 -4.50 14.56 14.90
N ALA A 162 -4.33 13.30 15.25
CA ALA A 162 -5.20 12.25 14.73
C ALA A 162 -6.61 12.41 15.32
N PRO A 163 -7.67 12.22 14.52
CA PRO A 163 -9.04 12.20 15.01
C PRO A 163 -9.27 10.97 15.90
N PRO A 164 -10.33 10.97 16.74
CA PRO A 164 -10.64 9.83 17.60
C PRO A 164 -11.07 8.58 16.80
N GLU A 165 -11.59 8.77 15.61
CA GLU A 165 -12.04 7.68 14.74
C GLU A 165 -11.11 7.54 13.54
N ALA A 166 -10.73 6.28 13.26
CA ALA A 166 -9.93 5.94 12.09
C ALA A 166 -10.72 6.10 10.80
N THR A 167 -10.03 6.50 9.73
CA THR A 167 -10.57 6.49 8.37
C THR A 167 -10.48 5.08 7.82
N THR A 168 -11.61 4.39 7.65
CA THR A 168 -11.67 3.04 7.13
C THR A 168 -12.16 3.02 5.68
N LEU A 169 -11.42 2.32 4.81
CA LEU A 169 -11.64 2.27 3.38
C LEU A 169 -11.59 0.84 2.86
N LEU A 170 -12.37 0.56 1.82
CA LEU A 170 -12.13 -0.54 0.90
C LEU A 170 -11.55 0.03 -0.39
N VAL A 171 -10.35 -0.38 -0.75
CA VAL A 171 -9.73 -0.06 -2.04
C VAL A 171 -9.69 -1.33 -2.87
N ARG A 172 -10.22 -1.28 -4.09
CA ARG A 172 -10.25 -2.45 -4.98
C ARG A 172 -10.06 -2.08 -6.43
N ARG A 173 -9.46 -2.96 -7.21
CA ARG A 173 -9.47 -2.87 -8.68
C ARG A 173 -10.64 -3.67 -9.21
N ASP A 174 -11.52 -3.02 -9.97
CA ASP A 174 -12.68 -3.67 -10.60
C ASP A 174 -12.32 -4.40 -11.91
N ASN A 175 -13.31 -5.12 -12.47
CA ASN A 175 -13.14 -5.87 -13.73
C ASN A 175 -12.88 -4.97 -14.96
N ALA A 176 -13.11 -3.66 -14.85
CA ALA A 176 -12.77 -2.68 -15.86
C ALA A 176 -11.33 -2.13 -15.67
N ASN A 177 -10.53 -2.73 -14.77
CA ASN A 177 -9.21 -2.28 -14.36
C ASN A 177 -9.17 -0.86 -13.75
N VAL A 178 -10.28 -0.43 -13.14
CA VAL A 178 -10.35 0.86 -12.44
C VAL A 178 -10.20 0.62 -10.94
N VAL A 179 -9.30 1.36 -10.29
CA VAL A 179 -9.18 1.33 -8.84
C VAL A 179 -10.27 2.19 -8.21
N ARG A 180 -11.02 1.61 -7.29
CA ARG A 180 -12.15 2.22 -6.60
C ARG A 180 -11.85 2.33 -5.12
N PHE A 181 -12.18 3.49 -4.56
CA PHE A 181 -12.11 3.77 -3.13
C PHE A 181 -13.53 3.93 -2.59
N ALA A 182 -13.82 3.24 -1.49
CA ALA A 182 -15.08 3.37 -0.78
C ALA A 182 -14.83 3.52 0.72
N ARG A 183 -15.43 4.54 1.33
CA ARG A 183 -15.46 4.65 2.80
C ARG A 183 -16.38 3.56 3.34
N ILE A 184 -15.93 2.81 4.34
CA ILE A 184 -16.66 1.72 4.97
C ILE A 184 -16.79 1.95 6.48
N ALA A 185 -17.80 1.35 7.11
CA ALA A 185 -17.93 1.40 8.56
C ALA A 185 -16.79 0.62 9.25
N PRO A 186 -16.34 1.03 10.44
CA PRO A 186 -15.28 0.33 11.17
C PRO A 186 -15.57 -1.16 11.41
N MET A 187 -16.83 -1.51 11.67
CA MET A 187 -17.24 -2.90 11.83
C MET A 187 -17.13 -3.70 10.53
N ALA A 188 -17.51 -3.12 9.39
CA ALA A 188 -17.33 -3.73 8.08
C ALA A 188 -15.84 -3.95 7.76
N HIS A 189 -14.99 -2.97 8.07
CA HIS A 189 -13.54 -3.12 7.95
C HIS A 189 -13.03 -4.32 8.75
N GLN A 190 -13.46 -4.48 10.01
CA GLN A 190 -13.04 -5.59 10.86
C GLN A 190 -13.46 -6.96 10.30
N LEU A 191 -14.66 -7.06 9.73
CA LEU A 191 -15.11 -8.28 9.07
C LEU A 191 -14.29 -8.57 7.81
N MET A 192 -14.08 -7.58 6.96
CA MET A 192 -13.28 -7.70 5.74
C MET A 192 -11.84 -8.10 6.05
N GLU A 193 -11.22 -7.51 7.06
CA GLU A 193 -9.87 -7.88 7.48
C GLU A 193 -9.80 -9.32 8.02
N SER A 194 -10.85 -9.78 8.72
CA SER A 194 -10.97 -11.18 9.13
C SER A 194 -11.09 -12.12 7.94
N LEU A 195 -11.94 -11.78 6.96
CA LEU A 195 -12.12 -12.56 5.72
C LEU A 195 -10.82 -12.67 4.92
N ARG A 196 -10.05 -11.58 4.88
CA ARG A 196 -8.76 -11.53 4.17
C ARG A 196 -7.66 -12.35 4.86
N SER A 197 -7.65 -12.35 6.18
CA SER A 197 -6.51 -12.84 6.98
C SER A 197 -6.67 -14.28 7.48
N HIS A 198 -7.87 -14.84 7.45
CA HIS A 198 -8.15 -16.16 8.02
C HIS A 198 -9.00 -17.00 7.06
N ARG A 199 -8.74 -18.30 7.03
CA ARG A 199 -9.58 -19.29 6.30
C ARG A 199 -10.59 -19.92 7.25
N ARG A 200 -11.80 -19.37 7.25
CA ARG A 200 -12.95 -19.81 8.06
C ARG A 200 -14.20 -19.66 7.22
N THR A 201 -15.31 -20.32 7.62
CA THR A 201 -16.61 -20.07 6.98
C THR A 201 -17.08 -18.63 7.26
N GLY A 202 -17.95 -18.10 6.41
CA GLY A 202 -18.52 -16.76 6.65
C GLY A 202 -19.20 -16.66 8.02
N ARG A 203 -19.92 -17.71 8.44
CA ARG A 203 -20.55 -17.80 9.75
C ARG A 203 -19.54 -17.73 10.90
N GLU A 204 -18.41 -18.42 10.78
CA GLU A 204 -17.35 -18.39 11.79
C GLU A 204 -16.69 -17.01 11.88
N HIS A 205 -16.50 -16.30 10.75
CA HIS A 205 -16.02 -14.92 10.75
C HIS A 205 -16.97 -13.98 11.48
N ILE A 206 -18.27 -14.10 11.23
CA ILE A 206 -19.29 -13.29 11.87
C ILE A 206 -19.39 -13.61 13.37
N ALA A 207 -19.36 -14.90 13.74
CA ALA A 207 -19.38 -15.33 15.14
C ALA A 207 -18.15 -14.80 15.92
N ALA A 208 -16.96 -14.86 15.33
CA ALA A 208 -15.74 -14.33 15.93
C ALA A 208 -15.81 -12.79 16.10
N LEU A 209 -16.41 -12.07 15.15
CA LEU A 209 -16.66 -10.64 15.26
C LEU A 209 -17.66 -10.34 16.38
N ALA A 210 -18.80 -11.09 16.44
CA ALA A 210 -19.82 -10.94 17.47
C ALA A 210 -19.23 -11.10 18.89
N GLN A 211 -18.42 -12.13 19.09
CA GLN A 211 -17.72 -12.34 20.37
C GLN A 211 -16.82 -11.15 20.74
N ARG A 212 -16.07 -10.61 19.77
CA ARG A 212 -15.15 -9.50 20.01
C ARG A 212 -15.84 -8.20 20.41
N ILE A 213 -17.01 -7.91 19.83
CA ILE A 213 -17.79 -6.70 20.10
C ILE A 213 -18.92 -6.91 21.12
N ALA A 214 -19.01 -8.11 21.73
CA ALA A 214 -20.08 -8.51 22.66
C ALA A 214 -21.49 -8.30 22.09
N ALA A 215 -21.68 -8.66 20.81
CA ALA A 215 -22.97 -8.58 20.11
C ALA A 215 -23.61 -9.96 19.96
N ASP A 216 -24.92 -9.98 19.67
CA ASP A 216 -25.64 -11.22 19.32
C ASP A 216 -25.24 -11.71 17.92
N ALA A 217 -24.82 -12.98 17.83
CA ALA A 217 -24.33 -13.55 16.58
C ALA A 217 -25.40 -13.69 15.51
N SER A 218 -26.67 -13.94 15.89
CA SER A 218 -27.77 -14.06 14.94
C SER A 218 -28.10 -12.72 14.30
N GLN A 219 -28.21 -11.67 15.13
CA GLN A 219 -28.44 -10.30 14.65
C GLN A 219 -27.29 -9.83 13.76
N LEU A 220 -26.05 -10.13 14.16
CA LEU A 220 -24.90 -9.73 13.35
C LEU A 220 -24.85 -10.50 12.02
N THR A 221 -25.31 -11.74 11.98
CA THR A 221 -25.42 -12.52 10.73
C THR A 221 -26.43 -11.88 9.77
N GLU A 222 -27.59 -11.46 10.26
CA GLU A 222 -28.59 -10.77 9.45
C GLU A 222 -28.03 -9.46 8.83
N LEU A 223 -27.26 -8.70 9.61
CA LEU A 223 -26.63 -7.45 9.14
C LEU A 223 -25.44 -7.70 8.20
N ALA A 224 -24.67 -8.76 8.40
CA ALA A 224 -23.48 -9.06 7.62
C ALA A 224 -23.79 -9.76 6.29
N THR A 225 -24.90 -10.50 6.18
CA THR A 225 -25.29 -11.21 4.95
C THR A 225 -25.40 -10.29 3.74
N PRO A 226 -26.10 -9.14 3.79
CA PRO A 226 -26.14 -8.19 2.68
C PRO A 226 -24.75 -7.62 2.32
N LEU A 227 -23.88 -7.45 3.32
CA LEU A 227 -22.51 -7.00 3.08
C LEU A 227 -21.71 -8.06 2.31
N LEU A 228 -21.79 -9.35 2.70
CA LEU A 228 -21.12 -10.45 1.99
C LEU A 228 -21.62 -10.53 0.54
N GLN A 229 -22.93 -10.39 0.32
CA GLN A 229 -23.52 -10.35 -1.02
C GLN A 229 -23.01 -9.16 -1.85
N ALA A 230 -22.90 -7.98 -1.23
CA ALA A 230 -22.36 -6.79 -1.90
C ALA A 230 -20.87 -6.96 -2.24
N LEU A 231 -20.08 -7.57 -1.36
CA LEU A 231 -18.67 -7.89 -1.62
C LEU A 231 -18.53 -8.90 -2.76
N HIS A 232 -19.42 -9.88 -2.83
CA HIS A 232 -19.47 -10.85 -3.92
C HIS A 232 -19.80 -10.17 -5.25
N ALA A 233 -20.88 -9.40 -5.30
CA ALA A 233 -21.29 -8.68 -6.51
C ALA A 233 -20.20 -7.70 -7.02
N GLN A 234 -19.33 -7.22 -6.13
CA GLN A 234 -18.21 -6.35 -6.46
C GLN A 234 -16.92 -7.10 -6.79
N GLY A 235 -16.89 -8.43 -6.75
CA GLY A 235 -15.70 -9.25 -6.98
C GLY A 235 -14.63 -9.16 -5.90
N VAL A 236 -14.98 -8.63 -4.72
CA VAL A 236 -14.09 -8.59 -3.53
C VAL A 236 -14.01 -9.98 -2.90
N VAL A 237 -15.14 -10.66 -2.81
CA VAL A 237 -15.27 -12.07 -2.44
C VAL A 237 -15.88 -12.79 -3.64
N PRO A 238 -15.08 -13.27 -4.59
CA PRO A 238 -15.57 -13.82 -5.86
C PRO A 238 -16.33 -15.16 -5.70
N GLY A 239 -16.24 -15.79 -4.55
CA GLY A 239 -16.90 -17.06 -4.25
C GLY A 239 -16.30 -17.71 -3.00
N THR A 240 -16.42 -19.03 -2.91
CA THR A 240 -15.88 -19.84 -1.82
C THR A 240 -14.75 -20.75 -2.28
N ALA A 241 -13.90 -21.18 -1.36
CA ALA A 241 -12.84 -22.13 -1.64
C ALA A 241 -13.41 -23.46 -2.13
N LEU A 242 -12.78 -24.04 -3.14
CA LEU A 242 -13.12 -25.37 -3.60
C LEU A 242 -12.89 -26.40 -2.48
N PRO A 243 -13.71 -27.46 -2.40
CA PRO A 243 -13.46 -28.56 -1.47
C PRO A 243 -12.05 -29.14 -1.71
N PRO A 244 -11.36 -29.62 -0.66
CA PRO A 244 -10.08 -30.28 -0.86
C PRO A 244 -10.25 -31.47 -1.79
N ASN A 245 -9.36 -31.58 -2.79
CA ASN A 245 -9.37 -32.77 -3.68
C ASN A 245 -9.33 -34.03 -2.83
N PRO A 246 -10.19 -35.02 -3.10
CA PRO A 246 -10.12 -36.29 -2.39
C PRO A 246 -8.72 -36.87 -2.60
N VAL A 247 -8.03 -37.16 -1.49
CA VAL A 247 -6.76 -37.88 -1.53
C VAL A 247 -7.04 -39.21 -2.21
N PRO A 248 -6.33 -39.57 -3.30
CA PRO A 248 -6.50 -40.88 -3.91
C PRO A 248 -6.22 -41.93 -2.85
N PRO A 249 -7.02 -43.00 -2.76
CA PRO A 249 -6.77 -44.08 -1.81
C PRO A 249 -5.37 -44.59 -2.02
N ALA A 250 -4.62 -44.72 -0.93
CA ALA A 250 -3.28 -45.31 -0.96
C ALA A 250 -3.39 -46.73 -1.53
N GLY A 251 -2.88 -46.96 -2.74
CA GLY A 251 -2.83 -48.25 -3.40
C GLY A 251 -1.81 -49.18 -2.77
#